data_83e6f555019031aa77d0eb38f1afc427
#
_entry.id   83e6f555019031aa77d0eb38f1afc427
#
_cell.length_a   1.000
_cell.length_b   1.000
_cell.length_c   1.000
_cell.angle_alpha   90.00
_cell.angle_beta   90.00
_cell.angle_gamma   90.00
#
_symmetry.space_group_name_H-M   'P 1'
#
loop_
_entity.id
_entity.type
_entity.pdbx_description
1 polymer ?
#
loop_
_entity_poly.entity_id
_entity_poly.type
_entity_poly.pdbx_seq_one_letter_code
_entity_poly.pdbx_strand_id
1 'polypeptide(L)'
;MNSLRILIVDDSPAMRAYVRRTVQLASLPVKNVFEAGNGVEALEIVRKENREPNKLDLIFADLNMPVMNGEEFVQKLREDERDANVPVLIISTDATQKRVTRLRELGAQGYISKPCQPEMIRLKVQQLLGEEPSLSRREL
;
A
#
# COMPACT_ATOMS: atom_id res chain seq x y z
N MET A 1 -7.68 10.74 11.29
CA MET A 1 -7.16 9.44 10.83
C MET A 1 -6.74 8.62 12.02
N ASN A 2 -7.33 7.47 12.17
CA ASN A 2 -6.99 6.57 13.28
C ASN A 2 -5.62 5.93 13.05
N SER A 3 -5.12 5.25 14.08
CA SER A 3 -3.84 4.55 13.96
C SER A 3 -3.91 3.48 12.88
N LEU A 4 -2.93 3.47 12.00
CA LEU A 4 -2.91 2.65 10.81
C LEU A 4 -2.15 1.33 11.02
N ARG A 5 -2.71 0.25 10.48
CA ARG A 5 -2.04 -1.04 10.36
C ARG A 5 -1.68 -1.21 8.89
N ILE A 6 -0.39 -1.28 8.60
CA ILE A 6 0.09 -1.31 7.22
C ILE A 6 0.93 -2.55 6.94
N LEU A 7 0.94 -2.96 5.67
CA LEU A 7 1.79 -4.05 5.17
C LEU A 7 2.70 -3.49 4.08
N ILE A 8 3.98 -3.81 4.16
CA ILE A 8 4.97 -3.42 3.14
C ILE A 8 5.47 -4.68 2.45
N VAL A 9 5.30 -4.75 1.14
CA VAL A 9 5.66 -5.92 0.33
C VAL A 9 6.74 -5.53 -0.67
N ASP A 10 7.94 -6.09 -0.49
CA ASP A 10 9.09 -5.85 -1.36
C ASP A 10 10.10 -6.96 -1.08
N ASP A 11 10.73 -7.51 -2.11
CA ASP A 11 11.68 -8.60 -1.93
C ASP A 11 13.01 -8.15 -1.32
N SER A 12 13.28 -6.86 -1.31
CA SER A 12 14.50 -6.30 -0.72
C SER A 12 14.25 -5.83 0.71
N PRO A 13 14.92 -6.43 1.71
CA PRO A 13 14.82 -5.93 3.09
C PRO A 13 15.22 -4.47 3.22
N ALA A 14 16.23 -4.03 2.44
CA ALA A 14 16.67 -2.64 2.45
C ALA A 14 15.57 -1.71 1.93
N MET A 15 14.85 -2.13 0.90
CA MET A 15 13.75 -1.33 0.36
C MET A 15 12.56 -1.30 1.33
N ARG A 16 12.28 -2.41 2.01
CA ARG A 16 11.23 -2.39 3.04
C ARG A 16 11.58 -1.40 4.14
N ALA A 17 12.84 -1.39 4.57
CA ALA A 17 13.30 -0.42 5.57
C ALA A 17 13.18 1.02 5.07
N TYR A 18 13.50 1.25 3.80
CA TYR A 18 13.36 2.57 3.18
C TYR A 18 11.91 3.05 3.18
N VAL A 19 10.99 2.18 2.76
CA VAL A 19 9.56 2.53 2.73
C VAL A 19 9.05 2.78 4.16
N ARG A 20 9.42 1.92 5.10
CA ARG A 20 9.04 2.09 6.51
C ARG A 20 9.50 3.44 7.04
N ARG A 21 10.76 3.82 6.76
CA ARG A 21 11.28 5.10 7.22
C ARG A 21 10.56 6.27 6.55
N THR A 22 10.29 6.14 5.25
CA THR A 22 9.58 7.20 4.53
C THR A 22 8.17 7.41 5.10
N VAL A 23 7.49 6.32 5.44
CA VAL A 23 6.18 6.39 6.08
C VAL A 23 6.27 7.07 7.45
N GLN A 24 7.30 6.76 8.23
CA GLN A 24 7.52 7.41 9.52
C GLN A 24 7.73 8.91 9.35
N LEU A 25 8.55 9.29 8.36
CA LEU A 25 8.84 10.70 8.08
C LEU A 25 7.62 11.44 7.53
N ALA A 26 6.64 10.72 6.99
CA ALA A 26 5.40 11.29 6.50
C ALA A 26 4.45 11.69 7.63
N SER A 27 4.79 11.40 8.88
CA SER A 27 4.00 11.74 10.07
C SER A 27 2.61 11.13 10.06
N LEU A 28 2.50 9.93 9.50
CA LEU A 28 1.24 9.17 9.52
C LEU A 28 1.12 8.40 10.84
N PRO A 29 -0.09 8.31 11.40
CA PRO A 29 -0.27 7.63 12.70
C PRO A 29 -0.26 6.12 12.54
N VAL A 30 0.92 5.52 12.43
CA VAL A 30 1.08 4.08 12.21
C VAL A 30 1.12 3.34 13.53
N LYS A 31 0.30 2.30 13.63
CA LYS A 31 0.23 1.43 14.81
C LYS A 31 1.05 0.16 14.63
N ASN A 32 0.87 -0.51 13.49
CA ASN A 32 1.57 -1.76 13.19
C ASN A 32 2.12 -1.72 11.77
N VAL A 33 3.32 -2.31 11.59
CA VAL A 33 3.91 -2.49 10.28
C VAL A 33 4.25 -3.96 10.12
N PHE A 34 3.67 -4.58 9.09
CA PHE A 34 3.98 -5.95 8.71
C PHE A 34 4.81 -5.92 7.43
N GLU A 35 5.65 -6.93 7.22
CA GLU A 35 6.52 -6.98 6.05
C GLU A 35 6.43 -8.34 5.38
N ALA A 36 6.47 -8.34 4.05
CA ALA A 36 6.48 -9.54 3.23
C ALA A 36 7.48 -9.39 2.10
N GLY A 37 8.12 -10.49 1.71
CA GLY A 37 9.14 -10.49 0.67
C GLY A 37 8.62 -10.83 -0.73
N ASN A 38 7.36 -11.23 -0.85
CA ASN A 38 6.74 -11.53 -2.14
C ASN A 38 5.22 -11.59 -1.97
N GLY A 39 4.50 -11.78 -3.08
CA GLY A 39 3.06 -11.78 -3.06
C GLY A 39 2.43 -12.93 -2.29
N VAL A 40 3.07 -14.09 -2.25
CA VAL A 40 2.55 -15.25 -1.51
C VAL A 40 2.57 -14.97 -0.01
N GLU A 41 3.71 -14.50 0.50
CA GLU A 41 3.84 -14.12 1.91
C GLU A 41 2.85 -13.01 2.26
N ALA A 42 2.69 -12.04 1.34
CA ALA A 42 1.77 -10.93 1.55
C ALA A 42 0.33 -11.42 1.71
N LEU A 43 -0.10 -12.35 0.85
CA LEU A 43 -1.45 -12.91 0.95
C LEU A 43 -1.67 -13.64 2.27
N GLU A 44 -0.65 -14.36 2.75
CA GLU A 44 -0.73 -15.04 4.03
C GLU A 44 -0.91 -14.05 5.18
N ILE A 45 -0.16 -12.96 5.14
CA ILE A 45 -0.26 -11.91 6.16
C ILE A 45 -1.63 -11.25 6.10
N VAL A 46 -2.13 -10.95 4.90
CA VAL A 46 -3.45 -10.36 4.75
C VAL A 46 -4.52 -11.27 5.35
N ARG A 47 -4.49 -12.57 5.03
CA ARG A 47 -5.45 -13.52 5.55
C ARG A 47 -5.45 -13.58 7.08
N LYS A 48 -4.27 -13.45 7.66
CA LYS A 48 -4.10 -13.53 9.10
C LYS A 48 -4.46 -12.22 9.80
N GLU A 49 -4.03 -11.09 9.24
CA GLU A 49 -4.08 -9.80 9.92
C GLU A 49 -5.28 -8.91 9.52
N ASN A 50 -5.91 -9.16 8.38
CA ASN A 50 -7.03 -8.35 7.92
C ASN A 50 -8.35 -8.96 8.40
N ARG A 51 -8.61 -8.90 9.69
CA ARG A 51 -9.80 -9.48 10.31
C ARG A 51 -10.46 -8.50 11.25
N GLU A 52 -11.80 -8.51 11.29
CA GLU A 52 -12.53 -7.72 12.27
C GLU A 52 -12.10 -8.11 13.69
N PRO A 53 -11.95 -7.16 14.61
CA PRO A 53 -12.10 -5.71 14.40
C PRO A 53 -10.83 -5.03 13.90
N ASN A 54 -9.73 -5.76 13.73
CA ASN A 54 -8.40 -5.21 13.43
C ASN A 54 -8.04 -5.41 11.98
N LYS A 55 -8.57 -4.57 11.10
CA LYS A 55 -8.30 -4.67 9.67
C LYS A 55 -6.98 -4.01 9.29
N LEU A 56 -6.40 -4.46 8.17
CA LEU A 56 -5.31 -3.74 7.54
C LEU A 56 -5.88 -2.51 6.84
N ASP A 57 -5.21 -1.39 7.00
CA ASP A 57 -5.68 -0.13 6.43
C ASP A 57 -5.06 0.15 5.07
N LEU A 58 -3.85 -0.37 4.81
CA LEU A 58 -3.12 0.00 3.63
C LEU A 58 -1.99 -1.00 3.35
N ILE A 59 -1.77 -1.29 2.08
CA ILE A 59 -0.66 -2.13 1.63
C ILE A 59 0.19 -1.31 0.66
N PHE A 60 1.50 -1.25 0.92
CA PHE A 60 2.48 -0.75 -0.03
C PHE A 60 3.13 -1.95 -0.69
N ALA A 61 3.14 -2.01 -2.01
CA ALA A 61 3.69 -3.17 -2.72
C ALA A 61 4.55 -2.75 -3.91
N ASP A 62 5.68 -3.43 -4.08
CA ASP A 62 6.49 -3.30 -5.28
C ASP A 62 5.92 -4.21 -6.37
N LEU A 63 6.33 -3.99 -7.61
CA LEU A 63 5.90 -4.79 -8.75
C LEU A 63 6.79 -6.00 -8.99
N ASN A 64 8.09 -5.81 -8.94
CA ASN A 64 9.06 -6.83 -9.36
C ASN A 64 9.54 -7.62 -8.16
N MET A 65 8.91 -8.78 -7.94
CA MET A 65 9.24 -9.66 -6.83
C MET A 65 9.27 -11.11 -7.34
N PRO A 66 10.08 -11.98 -6.71
CA PRO A 66 10.08 -13.41 -7.09
C PRO A 66 8.82 -14.09 -6.56
N VAL A 67 8.57 -15.30 -7.03
CA VAL A 67 7.48 -16.19 -6.63
C VAL A 67 6.12 -15.66 -7.06
N MET A 68 5.71 -14.50 -6.58
CA MET A 68 4.49 -13.83 -7.01
C MET A 68 4.77 -12.32 -7.02
N ASN A 69 4.65 -11.70 -8.19
CA ASN A 69 4.91 -10.28 -8.36
C ASN A 69 3.72 -9.42 -7.91
N GLY A 70 3.89 -8.09 -7.99
CA GLY A 70 2.88 -7.17 -7.49
C GLY A 70 1.57 -7.20 -8.24
N GLU A 71 1.61 -7.40 -9.56
CA GLU A 71 0.38 -7.50 -10.36
C GLU A 71 -0.43 -8.73 -9.97
N GLU A 72 0.26 -9.87 -9.86
CA GLU A 72 -0.38 -11.13 -9.46
C GLU A 72 -0.94 -11.02 -8.05
N PHE A 73 -0.20 -10.36 -7.16
CA PHE A 73 -0.64 -10.15 -5.79
C PHE A 73 -1.95 -9.35 -5.75
N VAL A 74 -1.99 -8.22 -6.46
CA VAL A 74 -3.21 -7.38 -6.49
C VAL A 74 -4.38 -8.17 -7.05
N GLN A 75 -4.16 -8.90 -8.14
CA GLN A 75 -5.20 -9.71 -8.76
C GLN A 75 -5.76 -10.74 -7.78
N LYS A 76 -4.89 -11.48 -7.10
CA LYS A 76 -5.31 -12.50 -6.13
C LYS A 76 -6.04 -11.89 -4.94
N LEU A 77 -5.53 -10.74 -4.48
CA LEU A 77 -6.15 -10.04 -3.36
C LEU A 77 -7.60 -9.66 -3.66
N ARG A 78 -7.84 -9.15 -4.88
CA ARG A 78 -9.18 -8.70 -5.29
C ARG A 78 -10.15 -9.85 -5.52
N GLU A 79 -9.64 -11.07 -5.72
CA GLU A 79 -10.49 -12.26 -5.87
C GLU A 79 -11.07 -12.76 -4.55
N ASP A 80 -10.47 -12.40 -3.43
CA ASP A 80 -10.94 -12.82 -2.11
C ASP A 80 -11.93 -11.78 -1.58
N GLU A 81 -13.19 -12.15 -1.45
CA GLU A 81 -14.26 -11.23 -1.02
C GLU A 81 -13.94 -10.52 0.29
N ARG A 82 -13.35 -11.24 1.25
CA ARG A 82 -13.05 -10.66 2.56
C ARG A 82 -11.99 -9.57 2.46
N ASP A 83 -11.00 -9.76 1.58
CA ASP A 83 -9.84 -8.87 1.48
C ASP A 83 -9.88 -7.96 0.26
N ALA A 84 -10.96 -8.00 -0.52
CA ALA A 84 -11.04 -7.33 -1.82
C ALA A 84 -10.96 -5.80 -1.74
N ASN A 85 -11.20 -5.22 -0.58
CA ASN A 85 -11.29 -3.77 -0.44
C ASN A 85 -10.09 -3.14 0.26
N VAL A 86 -9.07 -3.91 0.62
CA VAL A 86 -7.88 -3.35 1.26
C VAL A 86 -7.16 -2.45 0.26
N PRO A 87 -6.92 -1.18 0.58
CA PRO A 87 -6.23 -0.26 -0.34
C PRO A 87 -4.80 -0.70 -0.60
N VAL A 88 -4.39 -0.67 -1.87
CA VAL A 88 -3.03 -1.00 -2.29
C VAL A 88 -2.42 0.19 -3.02
N LEU A 89 -1.27 0.65 -2.53
CA LEU A 89 -0.42 1.64 -3.18
C LEU A 89 0.81 0.94 -3.72
N ILE A 90 0.98 1.00 -5.03
CA ILE A 90 2.18 0.44 -5.66
C ILE A 90 3.31 1.46 -5.54
N ILE A 91 4.50 1.02 -5.12
CA ILE A 91 5.71 1.85 -5.07
C ILE A 91 6.76 1.14 -5.91
N SER A 92 7.13 1.70 -7.06
CA SER A 92 8.02 1.02 -7.97
C SER A 92 8.81 2.01 -8.83
N THR A 93 9.93 1.53 -9.41
CA THR A 93 10.69 2.32 -10.39
C THR A 93 10.08 2.24 -11.78
N ASP A 94 9.16 1.30 -12.02
CA ASP A 94 8.54 1.09 -13.33
C ASP A 94 7.23 1.85 -13.43
N ALA A 95 7.31 3.11 -13.83
CA ALA A 95 6.18 4.04 -13.81
C ALA A 95 5.68 4.41 -15.20
N THR A 96 5.70 3.48 -16.17
CA THR A 96 5.14 3.76 -17.49
C THR A 96 3.62 3.94 -17.37
N GLN A 97 3.07 4.79 -18.24
CA GLN A 97 1.63 5.04 -18.25
C GLN A 97 0.83 3.75 -18.49
N LYS A 98 1.33 2.90 -19.35
CA LYS A 98 0.70 1.61 -19.64
C LYS A 98 0.64 0.74 -18.39
N ARG A 99 1.73 0.71 -17.62
CA ARG A 99 1.81 -0.09 -16.39
C ARG A 99 0.86 0.44 -15.33
N VAL A 100 0.84 1.75 -15.15
CA VAL A 100 -0.04 2.41 -14.18
C VAL A 100 -1.51 2.12 -14.51
N THR A 101 -1.89 2.25 -15.78
CA THR A 101 -3.25 1.95 -16.24
C THR A 101 -3.61 0.50 -15.95
N ARG A 102 -2.71 -0.43 -16.27
CA ARG A 102 -2.94 -1.86 -16.03
C ARG A 102 -3.17 -2.15 -14.55
N LEU A 103 -2.37 -1.54 -13.68
CA LEU A 103 -2.49 -1.77 -12.24
C LEU A 103 -3.81 -1.24 -11.68
N ARG A 104 -4.28 -0.10 -12.19
CA ARG A 104 -5.58 0.42 -11.79
C ARG A 104 -6.70 -0.51 -12.22
N GLU A 105 -6.61 -1.05 -13.42
CA GLU A 105 -7.60 -2.02 -13.90
C GLU A 105 -7.63 -3.27 -13.04
N LEU A 106 -6.47 -3.68 -12.52
CA LEU A 106 -6.37 -4.84 -11.64
C LEU A 106 -6.86 -4.54 -10.22
N GLY A 107 -7.01 -3.28 -9.86
CA GLY A 107 -7.57 -2.89 -8.57
C GLY A 107 -6.62 -2.22 -7.60
N ALA A 108 -5.44 -1.76 -8.06
CA ALA A 108 -4.59 -0.93 -7.23
C ALA A 108 -5.17 0.48 -7.16
N GLN A 109 -5.15 1.10 -6.00
CA GLN A 109 -5.74 2.42 -5.80
C GLN A 109 -4.80 3.56 -6.12
N GLY A 110 -3.49 3.30 -6.14
CA GLY A 110 -2.54 4.36 -6.45
C GLY A 110 -1.18 3.82 -6.82
N TYR A 111 -0.35 4.72 -7.32
CA TYR A 111 0.98 4.39 -7.80
C TYR A 111 1.94 5.53 -7.45
N ILE A 112 3.08 5.21 -6.87
CA ILE A 112 4.13 6.17 -6.55
C ILE A 112 5.44 5.68 -7.15
N SER A 113 6.14 6.54 -7.89
CA SER A 113 7.45 6.22 -8.44
C SER A 113 8.53 6.29 -7.37
N LYS A 114 9.49 5.38 -7.41
CA LYS A 114 10.69 5.46 -6.59
C LYS A 114 11.69 6.43 -7.23
N PRO A 115 12.42 7.20 -6.44
CA PRO A 115 12.38 7.30 -5.00
C PRO A 115 11.15 8.08 -4.54
N CYS A 116 10.49 7.61 -3.49
CA CYS A 116 9.29 8.27 -2.99
C CYS A 116 9.64 9.22 -1.84
N GLN A 117 8.96 10.36 -1.81
CA GLN A 117 9.13 11.39 -0.78
C GLN A 117 8.07 11.25 0.30
N PRO A 118 8.39 11.58 1.56
CA PRO A 118 7.40 11.50 2.63
C PRO A 118 6.13 12.30 2.34
N GLU A 119 6.27 13.48 1.76
CA GLU A 119 5.15 14.34 1.38
C GLU A 119 4.20 13.64 0.41
N MET A 120 4.76 12.97 -0.59
CA MET A 120 3.96 12.27 -1.60
C MET A 120 3.21 11.10 -0.96
N ILE A 121 3.88 10.34 -0.10
CA ILE A 121 3.24 9.24 0.61
C ILE A 121 2.09 9.77 1.47
N ARG A 122 2.31 10.84 2.22
CA ARG A 122 1.29 11.43 3.07
C ARG A 122 0.06 11.83 2.27
N LEU A 123 0.26 12.54 1.15
CA LEU A 123 -0.84 12.99 0.31
C LEU A 123 -1.62 11.83 -0.28
N LYS A 124 -0.92 10.82 -0.80
CA LYS A 124 -1.58 9.65 -1.40
C LYS A 124 -2.38 8.87 -0.36
N VAL A 125 -1.82 8.68 0.82
CA VAL A 125 -2.51 7.95 1.88
C VAL A 125 -3.76 8.71 2.33
N GLN A 126 -3.64 10.02 2.51
CA GLN A 126 -4.79 10.84 2.90
C GLN A 126 -5.90 10.77 1.85
N GLN A 127 -5.54 10.83 0.57
CA GLN A 127 -6.52 10.70 -0.52
C GLN A 127 -7.22 9.35 -0.49
N LEU A 128 -6.45 8.27 -0.29
CA LEU A 128 -7.01 6.92 -0.31
C LEU A 128 -7.90 6.62 0.88
N LEU A 129 -7.55 7.14 2.04
CA LEU A 129 -8.27 6.83 3.27
C LEU A 129 -9.36 7.87 3.58
N GLY A 130 -9.60 8.81 2.64
CA GLY A 130 -10.65 9.80 2.79
C GLY A 130 -10.39 10.86 3.85
N GLU A 131 -9.14 11.01 4.28
CA GLU A 131 -8.76 12.00 5.28
C GLU A 131 -8.51 13.32 4.59
N GLU A 132 -9.44 14.26 4.76
CA GLU A 132 -9.28 15.57 4.13
C GLU A 132 -8.28 16.40 4.92
N PRO A 133 -7.38 17.10 4.23
CA PRO A 133 -6.62 18.14 4.90
C PRO A 133 -7.64 19.22 5.24
N SER A 134 -7.79 19.55 6.36
CA SER A 134 -8.84 20.45 6.83
C SER A 134 -9.12 21.61 5.86
N LEU A 135 -9.28 21.55 5.21
CA LEU A 135 -9.94 22.11 4.50
C LEU A 135 -10.61 22.32 4.09
N SER A 136 -10.38 22.14 3.85
CA SER A 136 -11.08 22.17 3.45
C SER A 136 -12.05 22.12 3.81
N ARG A 137 -12.30 21.84 4.43
CA ARG A 137 -13.24 21.63 4.72
C ARG A 137 -13.89 22.59 4.92
N ARG A 138 -13.56 23.02 4.67
CA ARG A 138 -14.18 23.65 4.58
C ARG A 138 -14.57 24.34 4.27
N GLU A 139 -14.11 24.22 4.26
CA GLU A 139 -14.57 24.72 4.00
C GLU A 139 -15.07 25.18 3.78
N LEU A 140 -14.94 25.45 4.05
CA LEU A 140 -15.60 25.68 3.94
C LEU A 140 -16.08 26.11 3.80
#